data_e537a49473139f525700907029990449
#
_entry.id   e537a49473139f525700907029990449
#
_cell.length_a   1.000
_cell.length_b   1.000
_cell.length_c   1.000
_cell.angle_alpha   90.00
_cell.angle_beta   90.00
_cell.angle_gamma   90.00
#
_symmetry.space_group_name_H-M   'P 1'
#
loop_
_entity.id
_entity.type
_entity.pdbx_description
1 polymer ?
#
loop_
_entity_poly.entity_id
_entity_poly.type
_entity_poly.pdbx_seq_one_letter_code
_entity_poly.pdbx_strand_id
1 'polypeptide(L)'
;MGKVIGIDLGTTNSCVAVFEGSEPVVIANSEGKRTTPSVVGFVKDGDRKVGDPAKRQAITNPKNTVYSIKRFMGETYAQSQKEAEAMPYTVVNEGGYPRVEIEGRKYTPQEISAMVLQKMKKTAEDYLGQEVTDAVITVPAYFSDSQRQATKEAGQIAGLNVQRIVNEPTAAALAYGVDKANKDMKIAVFDLGGGTFDISILEFGGGVFEVLSTNGDTHLGGDDFDQVIINWLADGFKAEEGVDLRKDPMAMQRLKEAAEKAKIELSSSTATEINLPYITAVDGMPKHLVKSLTRAQFEQLAHNLIQACLVPCQNAVRDAKLSTSDIDEVILVGGSSRIPAVQTLVKNYFGKEPSKGVNPDEVVAVGAAIQGAILNKEEGVGDIVLLDVTPLTLGIETMGGVMTKLIDANSTIPCKKSEVFSTAADNQTEVTIHVLQGERPMAAQNKSIGQFNLTGIAPARRGVPQIEVTFDIDANGILNVSAKDKATGKEQSIRIEASSGLSEDEINRMKAEAEQNAAADKAEREKIDKMNQADSMIFTTENFLKDNGDKIPADKKPGIEQALQQLKDAHKAGDVVAIDSAINNLNTVMQAASQQMYQGGQQAGPQGAQGGQQAQQGGNDGAQDVQDADFEEVK
;
A
#
# COMPACT_ATOMS: atom_id res chain seq x y z
N MET A 1 7.75 -17.70 18.33
CA MET A 1 8.12 -16.47 17.62
C MET A 1 6.83 -15.81 17.18
N GLY A 2 6.77 -14.47 17.20
CA GLY A 2 5.60 -13.74 16.67
C GLY A 2 5.42 -13.99 15.18
N LYS A 3 4.20 -13.82 14.67
CA LYS A 3 3.93 -13.90 13.22
C LYS A 3 4.55 -12.71 12.50
N VAL A 4 5.18 -12.96 11.36
CA VAL A 4 5.67 -11.92 10.44
C VAL A 4 4.60 -11.67 9.38
N ILE A 5 4.17 -10.43 9.22
CA ILE A 5 3.22 -10.07 8.18
C ILE A 5 3.93 -9.58 6.93
N GLY A 6 3.36 -9.86 5.77
CA GLY A 6 3.78 -9.31 4.49
C GLY A 6 2.89 -8.13 4.11
N ILE A 7 3.49 -6.98 3.82
CA ILE A 7 2.76 -5.77 3.43
C ILE A 7 3.22 -5.31 2.05
N ASP A 8 2.26 -5.21 1.14
CA ASP A 8 2.39 -4.42 -0.07
C ASP A 8 1.97 -2.98 0.24
N LEU A 9 2.94 -2.07 0.30
CA LEU A 9 2.69 -0.65 0.51
C LEU A 9 2.57 0.05 -0.86
N GLY A 10 1.42 -0.08 -1.49
CA GLY A 10 1.19 0.46 -2.82
C GLY A 10 0.90 1.97 -2.84
N THR A 11 1.13 2.63 -3.99
CA THR A 11 0.85 4.06 -4.19
C THR A 11 -0.63 4.39 -4.01
N THR A 12 -1.51 3.55 -4.56
CA THR A 12 -2.96 3.76 -4.55
C THR A 12 -3.67 2.88 -3.51
N ASN A 13 -3.29 1.60 -3.44
CA ASN A 13 -3.86 0.63 -2.51
C ASN A 13 -2.73 -0.17 -1.86
N SER A 14 -2.92 -0.53 -0.59
CA SER A 14 -2.04 -1.42 0.16
C SER A 14 -2.75 -2.73 0.50
N CYS A 15 -1.98 -3.79 0.65
CA CYS A 15 -2.47 -5.12 0.96
C CYS A 15 -1.63 -5.75 2.07
N VAL A 16 -2.25 -6.55 2.94
CA VAL A 16 -1.55 -7.28 4.00
C VAL A 16 -1.90 -8.76 3.96
N ALA A 17 -0.89 -9.59 4.11
CA ALA A 17 -1.02 -11.04 4.16
C ALA A 17 -0.18 -11.63 5.29
N VAL A 18 -0.52 -12.84 5.70
CA VAL A 18 0.21 -13.63 6.70
C VAL A 18 0.35 -15.06 6.20
N PHE A 19 1.39 -15.74 6.64
CA PHE A 19 1.55 -17.17 6.37
C PHE A 19 0.97 -17.98 7.54
N GLU A 20 -0.04 -18.82 7.25
CA GLU A 20 -0.71 -19.65 8.25
C GLU A 20 -0.80 -21.10 7.80
N GLY A 21 -0.44 -22.02 8.70
CA GLY A 21 -0.39 -23.44 8.38
C GLY A 21 0.68 -23.74 7.33
N SER A 22 0.30 -23.88 6.07
CA SER A 22 1.19 -24.10 4.93
C SER A 22 0.91 -23.16 3.76
N GLU A 23 0.04 -22.16 3.95
CA GLU A 23 -0.43 -21.28 2.87
C GLU A 23 -0.42 -19.80 3.28
N PRO A 24 -0.15 -18.88 2.34
CA PRO A 24 -0.31 -17.45 2.59
C PRO A 24 -1.78 -17.04 2.52
N VAL A 25 -2.23 -16.24 3.48
CA VAL A 25 -3.59 -15.73 3.59
C VAL A 25 -3.60 -14.22 3.48
N VAL A 26 -4.34 -13.67 2.52
CA VAL A 26 -4.57 -12.23 2.41
C VAL A 26 -5.68 -11.83 3.40
N ILE A 27 -5.38 -10.87 4.25
CA ILE A 27 -6.25 -10.45 5.35
C ILE A 27 -7.21 -9.36 4.84
N ALA A 28 -8.51 -9.58 5.07
CA ALA A 28 -9.53 -8.55 4.80
C ALA A 28 -9.50 -7.47 5.89
N ASN A 29 -9.64 -6.21 5.49
CA ASN A 29 -9.72 -5.09 6.40
C ASN A 29 -11.11 -5.00 7.10
N SER A 30 -11.27 -4.03 8.01
CA SER A 30 -12.51 -3.80 8.74
C SER A 30 -13.72 -3.49 7.85
N GLU A 31 -13.48 -3.06 6.61
CA GLU A 31 -14.49 -2.80 5.59
C GLU A 31 -14.80 -4.05 4.71
N GLY A 32 -14.23 -5.21 5.05
CA GLY A 32 -14.40 -6.47 4.33
C GLY A 32 -13.65 -6.55 2.99
N LYS A 33 -12.74 -5.63 2.72
CA LYS A 33 -11.94 -5.59 1.49
C LYS A 33 -10.55 -6.17 1.71
N ARG A 34 -10.00 -6.82 0.70
CA ARG A 34 -8.65 -7.41 0.73
C ARG A 34 -7.54 -6.38 0.44
N THR A 35 -7.90 -5.22 -0.10
CA THR A 35 -7.00 -4.08 -0.28
C THR A 35 -7.55 -2.87 0.46
N THR A 36 -6.66 -2.00 0.91
CA THR A 36 -6.98 -0.75 1.62
C THR A 36 -6.41 0.42 0.83
N PRO A 37 -7.21 1.45 0.50
CA PRO A 37 -6.69 2.65 -0.14
C PRO A 37 -5.57 3.29 0.67
N SER A 38 -4.45 3.62 0.02
CA SER A 38 -3.30 4.32 0.63
C SER A 38 -3.61 5.82 0.78
N VAL A 39 -4.67 6.12 1.51
CA VAL A 39 -5.23 7.46 1.69
C VAL A 39 -5.34 7.77 3.18
N VAL A 40 -4.87 8.96 3.58
CA VAL A 40 -4.94 9.46 4.95
C VAL A 40 -5.74 10.76 4.96
N GLY A 41 -6.80 10.80 5.73
CA GLY A 41 -7.66 11.98 5.90
C GLY A 41 -7.52 12.56 7.30
N PHE A 42 -7.29 13.86 7.39
CA PHE A 42 -7.26 14.60 8.65
C PHE A 42 -8.61 15.28 8.86
N VAL A 43 -9.17 15.11 10.04
CA VAL A 43 -10.42 15.76 10.45
C VAL A 43 -10.13 16.78 11.54
N LYS A 44 -11.11 17.66 11.79
CA LYS A 44 -10.99 18.65 12.86
C LYS A 44 -10.73 17.91 14.18
N ASP A 45 -9.96 18.55 15.06
CA ASP A 45 -9.60 18.06 16.40
C ASP A 45 -8.47 17.00 16.43
N GLY A 46 -7.75 16.82 15.31
CA GLY A 46 -6.55 15.98 15.24
C GLY A 46 -6.81 14.50 14.95
N ASP A 47 -8.06 14.08 14.78
CA ASP A 47 -8.41 12.72 14.39
C ASP A 47 -7.99 12.40 12.96
N ARG A 48 -7.64 11.13 12.73
CA ARG A 48 -7.17 10.63 11.44
C ARG A 48 -8.02 9.48 10.94
N LYS A 49 -8.28 9.47 9.64
CA LYS A 49 -8.91 8.37 8.94
C LYS A 49 -7.93 7.79 7.94
N VAL A 50 -7.92 6.47 7.77
CA VAL A 50 -7.06 5.78 6.81
C VAL A 50 -7.92 4.81 6.00
N GLY A 51 -7.61 4.70 4.70
CA GLY A 51 -8.30 3.79 3.79
C GLY A 51 -9.60 4.37 3.23
N ASP A 52 -10.62 3.53 3.13
CA ASP A 52 -11.93 3.91 2.55
C ASP A 52 -12.61 5.10 3.26
N PRO A 53 -12.57 5.20 4.60
CA PRO A 53 -13.12 6.39 5.29
C PRO A 53 -12.42 7.69 4.88
N ALA A 54 -11.09 7.66 4.69
CA ALA A 54 -10.32 8.79 4.19
C ALA A 54 -10.64 9.09 2.73
N LYS A 55 -10.72 8.07 1.88
CA LYS A 55 -11.07 8.22 0.45
C LYS A 55 -12.46 8.88 0.29
N ARG A 56 -13.44 8.50 1.11
CA ARG A 56 -14.78 9.10 1.06
C ARG A 56 -14.81 10.58 1.43
N GLN A 57 -13.97 11.03 2.36
CA GLN A 57 -13.92 12.46 2.72
C GLN A 57 -13.17 13.33 1.71
N ALA A 58 -12.39 12.75 0.80
CA ALA A 58 -11.56 13.48 -0.17
C ALA A 58 -12.37 14.50 -1.00
N ILE A 59 -13.61 14.18 -1.34
CA ILE A 59 -14.51 15.08 -2.08
C ILE A 59 -14.81 16.35 -1.29
N THR A 60 -15.10 16.22 0.01
CA THR A 60 -15.54 17.35 0.86
C THR A 60 -14.39 18.02 1.58
N ASN A 61 -13.25 17.35 1.73
CA ASN A 61 -12.07 17.84 2.43
C ASN A 61 -10.77 17.48 1.67
N PRO A 62 -10.63 17.90 0.39
CA PRO A 62 -9.48 17.50 -0.44
C PRO A 62 -8.15 18.05 0.08
N LYS A 63 -8.13 19.23 0.71
CA LYS A 63 -6.91 19.86 1.23
C LYS A 63 -6.31 19.13 2.43
N ASN A 64 -7.12 18.39 3.18
CA ASN A 64 -6.71 17.63 4.36
C ASN A 64 -6.80 16.11 4.11
N THR A 65 -6.80 15.67 2.84
CA THR A 65 -6.81 14.26 2.46
C THR A 65 -5.64 13.96 1.55
N VAL A 66 -4.69 13.18 2.07
CA VAL A 66 -3.42 12.86 1.43
C VAL A 66 -3.51 11.50 0.77
N TYR A 67 -3.09 11.43 -0.50
CA TYR A 67 -2.99 10.21 -1.29
C TYR A 67 -1.73 10.27 -2.18
N SER A 68 -1.38 9.16 -2.82
CA SER A 68 -0.18 9.02 -3.69
C SER A 68 1.13 9.49 -3.03
N ILE A 69 1.19 9.43 -1.69
CA ILE A 69 2.35 9.91 -0.90
C ILE A 69 3.64 9.17 -1.24
N LYS A 70 3.54 7.93 -1.74
CA LYS A 70 4.68 7.11 -2.16
C LYS A 70 5.53 7.79 -3.25
N ARG A 71 4.94 8.69 -4.06
CA ARG A 71 5.64 9.49 -5.08
C ARG A 71 6.63 10.52 -4.51
N PHE A 72 6.49 10.86 -3.22
CA PHE A 72 7.38 11.79 -2.50
C PHE A 72 8.41 11.08 -1.62
N MET A 73 8.31 9.75 -1.51
CA MET A 73 9.13 8.96 -0.62
C MET A 73 10.59 8.97 -1.05
N GLY A 74 11.48 9.46 -0.17
CA GLY A 74 12.93 9.51 -0.44
C GLY A 74 13.36 10.42 -1.60
N GLU A 75 12.48 11.32 -2.06
CA GLU A 75 12.75 12.27 -3.13
C GLU A 75 13.04 13.68 -2.58
N THR A 76 13.83 14.46 -3.33
CA THR A 76 13.97 15.89 -3.06
C THR A 76 12.76 16.65 -3.60
N TYR A 77 12.48 17.85 -3.04
CA TYR A 77 11.39 18.68 -3.53
C TYR A 77 11.55 19.04 -5.02
N ALA A 78 12.79 19.28 -5.47
CA ALA A 78 13.05 19.61 -6.87
C ALA A 78 12.70 18.46 -7.84
N GLN A 79 12.90 17.20 -7.40
CA GLN A 79 12.55 16.02 -8.19
C GLN A 79 11.05 15.79 -8.26
N SER A 80 10.33 16.08 -7.18
CA SER A 80 8.89 15.85 -7.04
C SER A 80 8.03 17.12 -7.19
N GLN A 81 8.58 18.22 -7.73
CA GLN A 81 7.88 19.50 -7.83
C GLN A 81 6.60 19.41 -8.68
N LYS A 82 6.65 18.70 -9.81
CA LYS A 82 5.50 18.55 -10.71
C LYS A 82 4.35 17.80 -10.03
N GLU A 83 4.69 16.76 -9.30
CA GLU A 83 3.75 15.99 -8.50
C GLU A 83 3.16 16.87 -7.39
N ALA A 84 3.99 17.64 -6.68
CA ALA A 84 3.55 18.55 -5.63
C ALA A 84 2.54 19.59 -6.13
N GLU A 85 2.79 20.16 -7.31
CA GLU A 85 1.90 21.15 -7.95
C GLU A 85 0.57 20.55 -8.41
N ALA A 86 0.52 19.24 -8.68
CA ALA A 86 -0.67 18.54 -9.12
C ALA A 86 -1.59 18.07 -7.97
N MET A 87 -1.09 18.09 -6.72
CA MET A 87 -1.87 17.63 -5.56
C MET A 87 -2.89 18.68 -5.09
N PRO A 88 -4.09 18.27 -4.62
CA PRO A 88 -5.06 19.20 -4.04
C PRO A 88 -4.70 19.62 -2.61
N TYR A 89 -3.85 18.86 -1.92
CA TYR A 89 -3.29 19.20 -0.62
C TYR A 89 -1.95 19.93 -0.79
N THR A 90 -1.56 20.66 0.24
CA THR A 90 -0.35 21.51 0.17
C THR A 90 0.91 20.69 0.40
N VAL A 91 1.84 20.73 -0.56
CA VAL A 91 3.18 20.18 -0.41
C VAL A 91 4.17 21.34 -0.43
N VAL A 92 4.96 21.47 0.63
CA VAL A 92 5.94 22.56 0.81
C VAL A 92 7.38 22.03 0.76
N ASN A 93 8.29 22.92 0.35
CA ASN A 93 9.73 22.65 0.41
C ASN A 93 10.25 23.01 1.82
N GLU A 94 10.80 22.03 2.52
CA GLU A 94 11.51 22.26 3.78
C GLU A 94 12.87 21.61 3.76
N GLY A 95 13.91 22.42 3.80
CA GLY A 95 15.28 21.93 3.75
C GLY A 95 15.66 21.20 2.46
N GLY A 96 14.95 21.43 1.35
CA GLY A 96 15.16 20.73 0.08
C GLY A 96 14.26 19.49 -0.12
N TYR A 97 13.40 19.16 0.87
CA TYR A 97 12.55 17.96 0.87
C TYR A 97 11.06 18.29 0.90
N PRO A 98 10.22 17.43 0.28
CA PRO A 98 8.77 17.62 0.31
C PRO A 98 8.21 17.33 1.71
N ARG A 99 7.32 18.21 2.17
CA ARG A 99 6.50 18.04 3.38
C ARG A 99 5.05 18.31 3.04
N VAL A 100 4.16 17.50 3.57
CA VAL A 100 2.72 17.75 3.46
C VAL A 100 2.30 18.66 4.61
N GLU A 101 1.73 19.82 4.30
CA GLU A 101 1.26 20.77 5.31
C GLU A 101 -0.25 20.62 5.49
N ILE A 102 -0.65 20.25 6.71
CA ILE A 102 -2.04 20.09 7.13
C ILE A 102 -2.26 20.98 8.39
N GLU A 103 -3.13 21.96 8.29
CA GLU A 103 -3.50 22.86 9.41
C GLU A 103 -2.27 23.46 10.13
N GLY A 104 -1.22 23.79 9.37
CA GLY A 104 0.02 24.37 9.89
C GLY A 104 1.03 23.39 10.45
N ARG A 105 0.71 22.10 10.53
CA ARG A 105 1.66 21.03 10.82
C ARG A 105 2.21 20.43 9.52
N LYS A 106 3.51 20.20 9.50
CA LYS A 106 4.20 19.59 8.38
C LYS A 106 4.51 18.12 8.68
N TYR A 107 4.15 17.26 7.76
CA TYR A 107 4.36 15.81 7.82
C TYR A 107 5.34 15.37 6.76
N THR A 108 6.23 14.45 7.11
CA THR A 108 7.09 13.78 6.14
C THR A 108 6.30 12.75 5.34
N PRO A 109 6.74 12.37 4.13
CA PRO A 109 6.16 11.24 3.41
C PRO A 109 6.20 9.95 4.23
N GLN A 110 7.24 9.76 5.05
CA GLN A 110 7.38 8.61 5.95
C GLN A 110 6.30 8.59 7.04
N GLU A 111 5.98 9.73 7.68
CA GLU A 111 4.90 9.82 8.68
C GLU A 111 3.55 9.46 8.07
N ILE A 112 3.23 9.98 6.88
CA ILE A 112 1.97 9.65 6.20
C ILE A 112 1.91 8.17 5.81
N SER A 113 3.00 7.63 5.26
CA SER A 113 3.09 6.20 4.92
C SER A 113 3.01 5.31 6.16
N ALA A 114 3.58 5.75 7.29
CA ALA A 114 3.48 5.05 8.57
C ALA A 114 2.03 4.93 9.05
N MET A 115 1.19 5.94 8.81
CA MET A 115 -0.24 5.88 9.16
C MET A 115 -0.96 4.78 8.36
N VAL A 116 -0.59 4.59 7.07
CA VAL A 116 -1.11 3.48 6.27
C VAL A 116 -0.61 2.14 6.81
N LEU A 117 0.68 2.04 7.12
CA LEU A 117 1.29 0.83 7.69
C LEU A 117 0.69 0.46 9.05
N GLN A 118 0.35 1.45 9.90
CA GLN A 118 -0.39 1.24 11.14
C GLN A 118 -1.77 0.61 10.91
N LYS A 119 -2.49 1.05 9.87
CA LYS A 119 -3.77 0.43 9.48
C LYS A 119 -3.55 -1.01 9.02
N MET A 120 -2.47 -1.32 8.29
CA MET A 120 -2.14 -2.70 7.88
C MET A 120 -1.79 -3.56 9.10
N LYS A 121 -0.94 -3.05 10.00
CA LYS A 121 -0.60 -3.69 11.27
C LYS A 121 -1.88 -4.00 12.08
N LYS A 122 -2.73 -3.00 12.27
CA LYS A 122 -3.99 -3.16 12.99
C LYS A 122 -4.92 -4.18 12.35
N THR A 123 -5.03 -4.18 11.02
CA THR A 123 -5.81 -5.18 10.27
C THR A 123 -5.29 -6.59 10.55
N ALA A 124 -3.97 -6.79 10.59
CA ALA A 124 -3.37 -8.09 10.89
C ALA A 124 -3.58 -8.49 12.36
N GLU A 125 -3.43 -7.56 13.30
CA GLU A 125 -3.67 -7.80 14.73
C GLU A 125 -5.12 -8.18 15.02
N ASP A 126 -6.08 -7.51 14.37
CA ASP A 126 -7.50 -7.81 14.50
C ASP A 126 -7.84 -9.22 13.99
N TYR A 127 -7.20 -9.63 12.89
CA TYR A 127 -7.37 -10.97 12.33
C TYR A 127 -6.71 -12.06 13.19
N LEU A 128 -5.45 -11.83 13.62
CA LEU A 128 -4.65 -12.80 14.35
C LEU A 128 -5.02 -12.89 15.83
N GLY A 129 -5.71 -11.88 16.40
CA GLY A 129 -6.02 -11.78 17.82
C GLY A 129 -4.79 -11.60 18.72
N GLN A 130 -3.67 -11.15 18.17
CA GLN A 130 -2.41 -10.93 18.90
C GLN A 130 -1.66 -9.72 18.34
N GLU A 131 -0.74 -9.18 19.12
CA GLU A 131 0.14 -8.11 18.68
C GLU A 131 1.07 -8.56 17.55
N VAL A 132 1.29 -7.68 16.57
CA VAL A 132 2.20 -7.89 15.45
C VAL A 132 3.34 -6.89 15.54
N THR A 133 4.55 -7.39 15.66
CA THR A 133 5.77 -6.57 15.79
C THR A 133 6.64 -6.58 14.54
N ASP A 134 6.54 -7.63 13.71
CA ASP A 134 7.48 -7.90 12.64
C ASP A 134 6.80 -7.91 11.27
N ALA A 135 7.46 -7.29 10.28
CA ALA A 135 6.93 -7.22 8.93
C ALA A 135 8.02 -7.34 7.86
N VAL A 136 7.60 -7.87 6.70
CA VAL A 136 8.27 -7.70 5.41
C VAL A 136 7.46 -6.68 4.62
N ILE A 137 8.12 -5.62 4.12
CA ILE A 137 7.46 -4.54 3.37
C ILE A 137 8.04 -4.53 1.96
N THR A 138 7.18 -4.32 0.95
CA THR A 138 7.62 -4.30 -0.44
C THR A 138 7.85 -2.88 -0.95
N VAL A 139 8.71 -2.79 -1.95
CA VAL A 139 9.03 -1.56 -2.68
C VAL A 139 9.14 -1.86 -4.18
N PRO A 140 8.89 -0.90 -5.05
CA PRO A 140 9.20 -1.02 -6.47
C PRO A 140 10.67 -1.44 -6.69
N ALA A 141 10.92 -2.30 -7.67
CA ALA A 141 12.28 -2.78 -7.92
C ALA A 141 13.23 -1.65 -8.30
N TYR A 142 12.72 -0.63 -8.98
CA TYR A 142 13.49 0.52 -9.45
C TYR A 142 13.64 1.66 -8.42
N PHE A 143 13.21 1.43 -7.16
CA PHE A 143 13.43 2.38 -6.07
C PHE A 143 14.92 2.56 -5.78
N SER A 144 15.32 3.81 -5.60
CA SER A 144 16.65 4.18 -5.12
C SER A 144 16.86 3.80 -3.65
N ASP A 145 18.11 3.79 -3.21
CA ASP A 145 18.46 3.55 -1.80
C ASP A 145 17.72 4.49 -0.84
N SER A 146 17.64 5.79 -1.18
CA SER A 146 16.90 6.77 -0.37
C SER A 146 15.42 6.41 -0.21
N GLN A 147 14.78 5.91 -1.27
CA GLN A 147 13.37 5.51 -1.25
C GLN A 147 13.15 4.22 -0.45
N ARG A 148 14.09 3.26 -0.53
CA ARG A 148 14.09 2.01 0.26
C ARG A 148 14.26 2.32 1.74
N GLN A 149 15.22 3.17 2.09
CA GLN A 149 15.46 3.58 3.48
C GLN A 149 14.26 4.35 4.04
N ALA A 150 13.66 5.29 3.28
CA ALA A 150 12.46 6.00 3.69
C ALA A 150 11.27 5.06 3.96
N THR A 151 11.14 3.98 3.16
CA THR A 151 10.10 2.96 3.39
C THR A 151 10.36 2.17 4.66
N LYS A 152 11.62 1.81 4.93
CA LYS A 152 12.01 1.16 6.19
C LYS A 152 11.72 2.02 7.41
N GLU A 153 12.04 3.32 7.34
CA GLU A 153 11.74 4.32 8.39
C GLU A 153 10.23 4.43 8.63
N ALA A 154 9.42 4.47 7.56
CA ALA A 154 7.96 4.47 7.69
C ALA A 154 7.45 3.24 8.45
N GLY A 155 8.02 2.06 8.19
CA GLY A 155 7.73 0.84 8.95
C GLY A 155 8.10 0.97 10.43
N GLN A 156 9.26 1.52 10.71
CA GLN A 156 9.71 1.77 12.08
C GLN A 156 8.82 2.77 12.82
N ILE A 157 8.43 3.87 12.17
CA ILE A 157 7.49 4.87 12.72
C ILE A 157 6.12 4.22 12.99
N ALA A 158 5.71 3.26 12.15
CA ALA A 158 4.48 2.49 12.37
C ALA A 158 4.57 1.49 13.55
N GLY A 159 5.71 1.37 14.22
CA GLY A 159 5.93 0.41 15.30
C GLY A 159 6.15 -1.02 14.77
N LEU A 160 6.70 -1.17 13.58
CA LEU A 160 7.07 -2.45 12.99
C LEU A 160 8.60 -2.60 12.93
N ASN A 161 9.08 -3.76 13.34
CA ASN A 161 10.43 -4.21 13.04
C ASN A 161 10.45 -4.72 11.60
N VAL A 162 10.99 -3.93 10.68
CA VAL A 162 11.08 -4.28 9.26
C VAL A 162 12.22 -5.27 9.07
N GLN A 163 11.89 -6.55 9.05
CA GLN A 163 12.86 -7.64 8.89
C GLN A 163 13.49 -7.65 7.50
N ARG A 164 12.70 -7.31 6.48
CA ARG A 164 13.16 -7.26 5.09
C ARG A 164 12.38 -6.22 4.29
N ILE A 165 13.09 -5.51 3.41
CA ILE A 165 12.51 -4.81 2.27
C ILE A 165 12.69 -5.70 1.05
N VAL A 166 11.61 -5.99 0.32
CA VAL A 166 11.61 -6.89 -0.86
C VAL A 166 11.05 -6.14 -2.06
N ASN A 167 11.62 -6.37 -3.23
CA ASN A 167 11.09 -5.81 -4.47
C ASN A 167 9.72 -6.40 -4.82
N GLU A 168 8.77 -5.57 -5.23
CA GLU A 168 7.40 -5.97 -5.60
C GLU A 168 7.37 -7.10 -6.64
N PRO A 169 8.10 -7.00 -7.78
CA PRO A 169 8.12 -8.09 -8.75
C PRO A 169 8.80 -9.36 -8.23
N THR A 170 9.77 -9.23 -7.32
CA THR A 170 10.43 -10.37 -6.69
C THR A 170 9.48 -11.10 -5.73
N ALA A 171 8.71 -10.34 -4.94
CA ALA A 171 7.65 -10.91 -4.10
C ALA A 171 6.58 -11.62 -4.95
N ALA A 172 6.15 -10.99 -6.05
CA ALA A 172 5.18 -11.61 -6.96
C ALA A 172 5.69 -12.90 -7.60
N ALA A 173 6.98 -12.93 -8.00
CA ALA A 173 7.62 -14.13 -8.51
C ALA A 173 7.67 -15.25 -7.48
N LEU A 174 8.00 -14.92 -6.22
CA LEU A 174 8.01 -15.89 -5.12
C LEU A 174 6.62 -16.48 -4.89
N ALA A 175 5.57 -15.65 -4.85
CA ALA A 175 4.20 -16.12 -4.71
C ALA A 175 3.75 -17.01 -5.88
N TYR A 176 4.16 -16.67 -7.10
CA TYR A 176 3.85 -17.46 -8.30
C TYR A 176 4.60 -18.78 -8.35
N GLY A 177 5.88 -18.78 -7.93
CA GLY A 177 6.81 -19.87 -8.14
C GLY A 177 6.95 -20.84 -6.97
N VAL A 178 6.43 -20.53 -5.77
CA VAL A 178 6.63 -21.35 -4.57
C VAL A 178 6.20 -22.82 -4.80
N ASP A 179 5.08 -23.04 -5.46
CA ASP A 179 4.59 -24.37 -5.81
C ASP A 179 5.31 -25.03 -7.00
N LYS A 180 6.15 -24.24 -7.70
CA LYS A 180 6.86 -24.64 -8.93
C LYS A 180 8.38 -24.67 -8.75
N ALA A 181 8.87 -24.51 -7.53
CA ALA A 181 10.30 -24.38 -7.19
C ALA A 181 11.20 -25.53 -7.72
N ASN A 182 10.61 -26.66 -8.09
CA ASN A 182 11.31 -27.80 -8.69
C ASN A 182 11.42 -27.74 -10.23
N LYS A 183 10.92 -26.66 -10.86
CA LYS A 183 11.00 -26.46 -12.31
C LYS A 183 11.97 -25.34 -12.60
N ASP A 184 12.88 -25.53 -13.54
CA ASP A 184 13.70 -24.44 -14.05
C ASP A 184 12.87 -23.61 -15.01
N MET A 185 12.64 -22.34 -14.67
CA MET A 185 11.81 -21.42 -15.47
C MET A 185 12.41 -20.02 -15.47
N LYS A 186 12.27 -19.34 -16.62
CA LYS A 186 12.56 -17.92 -16.76
C LYS A 186 11.25 -17.17 -16.95
N ILE A 187 11.01 -16.20 -16.08
CA ILE A 187 9.76 -15.42 -16.09
C ILE A 187 10.02 -13.93 -16.24
N ALA A 188 9.09 -13.24 -16.85
CA ALA A 188 9.03 -11.79 -16.81
C ALA A 188 7.88 -11.36 -15.88
N VAL A 189 8.16 -10.51 -14.91
CA VAL A 189 7.16 -9.89 -14.04
C VAL A 189 6.98 -8.45 -14.50
N PHE A 190 5.81 -8.17 -15.06
CA PHE A 190 5.40 -6.85 -15.54
C PHE A 190 4.47 -6.23 -14.50
N ASP A 191 4.98 -5.29 -13.74
CA ASP A 191 4.25 -4.62 -12.65
C ASP A 191 3.92 -3.18 -13.05
N LEU A 192 2.65 -2.93 -13.36
CA LEU A 192 2.13 -1.59 -13.61
C LEU A 192 1.13 -1.24 -12.51
N GLY A 193 1.64 -0.59 -11.47
CA GLY A 193 0.90 -0.16 -10.30
C GLY A 193 0.14 1.16 -10.48
N GLY A 194 -0.15 1.82 -9.37
CA GLY A 194 -0.80 3.13 -9.36
C GLY A 194 0.14 4.29 -9.69
N GLY A 195 1.42 4.19 -9.32
CA GLY A 195 2.39 5.27 -9.47
C GLY A 195 3.69 4.89 -10.13
N THR A 196 3.99 3.60 -10.24
CA THR A 196 5.27 3.07 -10.76
C THR A 196 5.02 1.97 -11.77
N PHE A 197 6.00 1.80 -12.65
CA PHE A 197 6.12 0.69 -13.58
C PHE A 197 7.46 -0.01 -13.38
N ASP A 198 7.44 -1.31 -13.17
CA ASP A 198 8.61 -2.18 -13.08
C ASP A 198 8.48 -3.38 -13.99
N ILE A 199 9.59 -3.79 -14.58
CA ILE A 199 9.76 -5.04 -15.30
C ILE A 199 10.99 -5.75 -14.77
N SER A 200 10.83 -6.99 -14.30
CA SER A 200 11.93 -7.83 -13.83
C SER A 200 11.96 -9.14 -14.57
N ILE A 201 13.15 -9.57 -14.94
CA ILE A 201 13.40 -10.90 -15.51
C ILE A 201 14.04 -11.75 -14.43
N LEU A 202 13.40 -12.88 -14.13
CA LEU A 202 13.83 -13.77 -13.07
C LEU A 202 14.00 -15.21 -13.62
N GLU A 203 14.90 -15.93 -12.99
CA GLU A 203 15.06 -17.36 -13.15
C GLU A 203 14.83 -18.05 -11.81
N PHE A 204 14.11 -19.15 -11.80
CA PHE A 204 13.98 -19.97 -10.61
C PHE A 204 14.10 -21.45 -10.94
N GLY A 205 14.75 -22.18 -10.02
CA GLY A 205 14.99 -23.60 -10.13
C GLY A 205 15.72 -24.11 -8.89
N GLY A 206 15.46 -25.36 -8.51
CA GLY A 206 16.13 -25.97 -7.36
C GLY A 206 15.97 -25.24 -6.02
N GLY A 207 14.90 -24.48 -5.83
CA GLY A 207 14.65 -23.67 -4.62
C GLY A 207 15.33 -22.29 -4.63
N VAL A 208 16.00 -21.90 -5.71
CA VAL A 208 16.63 -20.58 -5.84
C VAL A 208 15.78 -19.71 -6.76
N PHE A 209 15.48 -18.49 -6.32
CA PHE A 209 14.85 -17.42 -7.10
C PHE A 209 15.89 -16.34 -7.32
N GLU A 210 16.31 -16.14 -8.56
CA GLU A 210 17.34 -15.17 -8.93
C GLU A 210 16.77 -14.13 -9.88
N VAL A 211 16.91 -12.86 -9.53
CA VAL A 211 16.63 -11.75 -10.44
C VAL A 211 17.83 -11.57 -11.36
N LEU A 212 17.61 -11.69 -12.68
CA LEU A 212 18.65 -11.52 -13.69
C LEU A 212 18.80 -10.04 -14.08
N SER A 213 17.68 -9.31 -14.13
CA SER A 213 17.67 -7.89 -14.43
C SER A 213 16.35 -7.25 -14.00
N THR A 214 16.40 -5.96 -13.73
CA THR A 214 15.22 -5.13 -13.51
C THR A 214 15.37 -3.79 -14.21
N ASN A 215 14.26 -3.22 -14.67
CA ASN A 215 14.19 -1.87 -15.23
C ASN A 215 12.80 -1.29 -14.94
N GLY A 216 12.62 0.05 -15.04
CA GLY A 216 11.33 0.62 -14.72
C GLY A 216 11.26 2.13 -14.85
N ASP A 217 10.13 2.68 -14.42
CA ASP A 217 9.87 4.11 -14.32
C ASP A 217 9.08 4.39 -13.03
N THR A 218 9.67 5.17 -12.13
CA THR A 218 9.07 5.51 -10.84
C THR A 218 7.97 6.57 -10.93
N HIS A 219 7.68 7.08 -12.14
CA HIS A 219 6.69 8.12 -12.42
C HIS A 219 5.69 7.71 -13.53
N LEU A 220 5.54 6.42 -13.77
CA LEU A 220 4.58 5.85 -14.73
C LEU A 220 3.66 4.87 -14.02
N GLY A 221 2.37 5.18 -13.92
CA GLY A 221 1.40 4.32 -13.27
C GLY A 221 -0.04 4.75 -13.50
N GLY A 222 -0.98 4.11 -12.82
CA GLY A 222 -2.43 4.31 -12.95
C GLY A 222 -2.88 5.75 -12.74
N ASP A 223 -2.21 6.51 -11.87
CA ASP A 223 -2.50 7.94 -11.65
C ASP A 223 -2.26 8.77 -12.91
N ASP A 224 -1.27 8.40 -13.74
CA ASP A 224 -0.98 9.08 -15.00
C ASP A 224 -2.04 8.77 -16.06
N PHE A 225 -2.56 7.54 -16.07
CA PHE A 225 -3.72 7.15 -16.89
C PHE A 225 -4.99 7.89 -16.45
N ASP A 226 -5.21 8.10 -15.16
CA ASP A 226 -6.31 8.91 -14.66
C ASP A 226 -6.16 10.37 -15.10
N GLN A 227 -4.94 10.90 -15.06
CA GLN A 227 -4.66 12.28 -15.42
C GLN A 227 -4.99 12.60 -16.90
N VAL A 228 -4.79 11.66 -17.83
CA VAL A 228 -5.20 11.89 -19.23
C VAL A 228 -6.72 11.98 -19.36
N ILE A 229 -7.49 11.20 -18.59
CA ILE A 229 -8.96 11.29 -18.55
C ILE A 229 -9.39 12.61 -17.91
N ILE A 230 -8.78 13.00 -16.79
CA ILE A 230 -9.04 14.28 -16.10
C ILE A 230 -8.83 15.45 -17.05
N ASN A 231 -7.69 15.47 -17.76
CA ASN A 231 -7.38 16.53 -18.71
C ASN A 231 -8.40 16.58 -19.86
N TRP A 232 -8.76 15.43 -20.44
CA TRP A 232 -9.77 15.35 -21.49
C TRP A 232 -11.13 15.88 -21.02
N LEU A 233 -11.58 15.55 -19.81
CA LEU A 233 -12.83 16.04 -19.23
C LEU A 233 -12.77 17.53 -18.97
N ALA A 234 -11.70 18.03 -18.34
CA ALA A 234 -11.53 19.42 -17.97
C ALA A 234 -11.40 20.34 -19.19
N ASP A 235 -10.65 19.92 -20.21
CA ASP A 235 -10.49 20.66 -21.46
C ASP A 235 -11.80 20.72 -22.26
N GLY A 236 -12.53 19.60 -22.32
CA GLY A 236 -13.85 19.54 -22.93
C GLY A 236 -14.85 20.46 -22.23
N PHE A 237 -14.90 20.45 -20.91
CA PHE A 237 -15.77 21.30 -20.12
C PHE A 237 -15.41 22.79 -20.28
N LYS A 238 -14.10 23.09 -20.27
CA LYS A 238 -13.61 24.45 -20.50
C LYS A 238 -13.98 24.99 -21.88
N ALA A 239 -13.95 24.15 -22.89
CA ALA A 239 -14.35 24.54 -24.26
C ALA A 239 -15.86 24.82 -24.37
N GLU A 240 -16.70 24.11 -23.62
CA GLU A 240 -18.16 24.23 -23.63
C GLU A 240 -18.69 25.34 -22.71
N GLU A 241 -18.12 25.45 -21.49
CA GLU A 241 -18.64 26.32 -20.43
C GLU A 241 -17.71 27.48 -20.04
N GLY A 242 -16.49 27.54 -20.61
CA GLY A 242 -15.52 28.61 -20.36
C GLY A 242 -14.79 28.52 -19.02
N VAL A 243 -15.08 27.51 -18.19
CA VAL A 243 -14.51 27.35 -16.83
C VAL A 243 -13.57 26.14 -16.75
N ASP A 244 -12.38 26.37 -16.20
CA ASP A 244 -11.40 25.30 -15.99
C ASP A 244 -11.61 24.66 -14.60
N LEU A 245 -12.16 23.45 -14.58
CA LEU A 245 -12.46 22.69 -13.37
C LEU A 245 -11.23 22.35 -12.52
N ARG A 246 -10.03 22.35 -13.11
CA ARG A 246 -8.76 22.06 -12.40
C ARG A 246 -8.39 23.12 -11.38
N LYS A 247 -9.02 24.32 -11.44
CA LYS A 247 -8.82 25.41 -10.48
C LYS A 247 -9.65 25.27 -9.20
N ASP A 248 -10.64 24.39 -9.19
CA ASP A 248 -11.46 24.09 -8.02
C ASP A 248 -11.06 22.74 -7.43
N PRO A 249 -10.49 22.69 -6.21
CA PRO A 249 -10.05 21.45 -5.58
C PRO A 249 -11.16 20.41 -5.41
N MET A 250 -12.42 20.84 -5.17
CA MET A 250 -13.55 19.91 -5.04
C MET A 250 -13.95 19.33 -6.39
N ALA A 251 -14.00 20.14 -7.43
CA ALA A 251 -14.26 19.67 -8.79
C ALA A 251 -13.14 18.72 -9.26
N MET A 252 -11.88 19.08 -8.97
CA MET A 252 -10.72 18.27 -9.32
C MET A 252 -10.76 16.90 -8.65
N GLN A 253 -11.10 16.82 -7.37
CA GLN A 253 -11.23 15.55 -6.66
C GLN A 253 -12.35 14.68 -7.26
N ARG A 254 -13.49 15.28 -7.61
CA ARG A 254 -14.59 14.56 -8.27
C ARG A 254 -14.21 14.06 -9.66
N LEU A 255 -13.44 14.87 -10.42
CA LEU A 255 -12.87 14.44 -11.70
C LEU A 255 -11.92 13.25 -11.54
N LYS A 256 -11.05 13.28 -10.50
CA LYS A 256 -10.13 12.19 -10.22
C LYS A 256 -10.86 10.88 -9.92
N GLU A 257 -11.85 10.91 -9.04
CA GLU A 257 -12.63 9.71 -8.70
C GLU A 257 -13.40 9.16 -9.91
N ALA A 258 -13.96 10.05 -10.73
CA ALA A 258 -14.66 9.65 -11.95
C ALA A 258 -13.71 9.08 -13.01
N ALA A 259 -12.51 9.64 -13.14
CA ALA A 259 -11.48 9.15 -14.05
C ALA A 259 -10.97 7.76 -13.64
N GLU A 260 -10.64 7.55 -12.37
CA GLU A 260 -10.24 6.25 -11.81
C GLU A 260 -11.34 5.21 -12.05
N LYS A 261 -12.59 5.55 -11.74
CA LYS A 261 -13.74 4.67 -11.97
C LYS A 261 -13.89 4.33 -13.44
N ALA A 262 -13.82 5.32 -14.33
CA ALA A 262 -13.93 5.12 -15.76
C ALA A 262 -12.81 4.23 -16.31
N LYS A 263 -11.56 4.44 -15.87
CA LYS A 263 -10.42 3.58 -16.22
C LYS A 263 -10.67 2.12 -15.83
N ILE A 264 -11.15 1.88 -14.61
CA ILE A 264 -11.46 0.53 -14.11
C ILE A 264 -12.59 -0.10 -14.93
N GLU A 265 -13.68 0.62 -15.18
CA GLU A 265 -14.83 0.12 -15.95
C GLU A 265 -14.44 -0.20 -17.41
N LEU A 266 -13.60 0.62 -18.03
CA LEU A 266 -13.11 0.41 -19.39
C LEU A 266 -12.16 -0.79 -19.53
N SER A 267 -11.66 -1.36 -18.44
CA SER A 267 -10.91 -2.62 -18.47
C SER A 267 -11.82 -3.82 -18.78
N SER A 268 -13.12 -3.74 -18.44
CA SER A 268 -14.11 -4.80 -18.74
C SER A 268 -15.15 -4.40 -19.77
N SER A 269 -15.51 -3.10 -19.84
CA SER A 269 -16.54 -2.57 -20.74
C SER A 269 -15.94 -1.85 -21.94
N THR A 270 -16.67 -1.77 -23.06
CA THR A 270 -16.24 -1.04 -24.27
C THR A 270 -16.52 0.46 -24.20
N ALA A 271 -17.39 0.90 -23.30
CA ALA A 271 -17.71 2.30 -23.04
C ALA A 271 -18.19 2.48 -21.60
N THR A 272 -18.06 3.70 -21.10
CA THR A 272 -18.60 4.12 -19.80
C THR A 272 -19.16 5.53 -19.88
N GLU A 273 -20.13 5.84 -19.03
CA GLU A 273 -20.67 7.21 -18.87
C GLU A 273 -20.10 7.84 -17.60
N ILE A 274 -19.51 9.01 -17.75
CA ILE A 274 -19.03 9.85 -16.67
C ILE A 274 -20.09 10.93 -16.42
N ASN A 275 -20.76 10.87 -15.27
CA ASN A 275 -21.84 11.78 -14.90
C ASN A 275 -21.53 12.43 -13.56
N LEU A 276 -21.22 13.73 -13.60
CA LEU A 276 -20.88 14.55 -12.44
C LEU A 276 -21.88 15.72 -12.33
N PRO A 277 -23.04 15.48 -11.70
CA PRO A 277 -24.04 16.52 -11.49
C PRO A 277 -23.49 17.61 -10.54
N TYR A 278 -23.85 18.87 -10.82
CA TYR A 278 -23.43 20.02 -9.99
C TYR A 278 -21.92 20.09 -9.79
N ILE A 279 -21.16 19.93 -10.87
CA ILE A 279 -19.68 19.91 -10.79
C ILE A 279 -19.13 21.30 -10.41
N THR A 280 -19.76 22.35 -10.89
CA THR A 280 -19.45 23.75 -10.59
C THR A 280 -20.67 24.64 -10.82
N ALA A 281 -20.54 25.95 -10.58
CA ALA A 281 -21.52 26.97 -10.94
C ALA A 281 -20.87 28.05 -11.82
N VAL A 282 -21.56 28.45 -12.90
CA VAL A 282 -21.17 29.54 -13.77
C VAL A 282 -22.25 30.60 -13.72
N ASP A 283 -21.89 31.85 -13.36
CA ASP A 283 -22.80 32.96 -13.16
C ASP A 283 -23.97 32.62 -12.21
N GLY A 284 -23.69 31.85 -11.16
CA GLY A 284 -24.67 31.38 -10.18
C GLY A 284 -25.57 30.22 -10.65
N MET A 285 -25.41 29.74 -11.88
CA MET A 285 -26.15 28.60 -12.39
C MET A 285 -25.34 27.31 -12.24
N PRO A 286 -25.95 26.25 -11.68
CA PRO A 286 -25.26 24.96 -11.55
C PRO A 286 -25.01 24.36 -12.93
N LYS A 287 -23.81 23.79 -13.10
CA LYS A 287 -23.38 23.08 -14.31
C LYS A 287 -23.12 21.62 -14.01
N HIS A 288 -23.39 20.78 -15.00
CA HIS A 288 -23.23 19.35 -14.94
C HIS A 288 -22.21 18.91 -16.01
N LEU A 289 -21.40 17.92 -15.69
CA LEU A 289 -20.54 17.28 -16.67
C LEU A 289 -21.09 15.88 -16.95
N VAL A 290 -21.50 15.63 -18.19
CA VAL A 290 -21.92 14.30 -18.66
C VAL A 290 -21.16 14.01 -19.94
N LYS A 291 -20.35 12.96 -19.93
CA LYS A 291 -19.54 12.54 -21.08
C LYS A 291 -19.54 11.01 -21.19
N SER A 292 -19.61 10.52 -22.40
CA SER A 292 -19.37 9.11 -22.70
C SER A 292 -17.93 8.94 -23.16
N LEU A 293 -17.22 7.99 -22.57
CA LEU A 293 -15.85 7.63 -22.93
C LEU A 293 -15.81 6.18 -23.39
N THR A 294 -15.34 5.94 -24.61
CA THR A 294 -15.13 4.59 -25.13
C THR A 294 -13.71 4.09 -24.78
N ARG A 295 -13.55 2.76 -24.68
CA ARG A 295 -12.24 2.13 -24.49
C ARG A 295 -11.24 2.58 -25.57
N ALA A 296 -11.65 2.55 -26.83
CA ALA A 296 -10.79 2.97 -27.96
C ALA A 296 -10.31 4.42 -27.81
N GLN A 297 -11.19 5.32 -27.38
CA GLN A 297 -10.82 6.72 -27.12
C GLN A 297 -9.87 6.84 -25.94
N PHE A 298 -10.11 6.13 -24.84
CA PHE A 298 -9.20 6.09 -23.69
C PHE A 298 -7.82 5.55 -24.09
N GLU A 299 -7.75 4.44 -24.80
CA GLU A 299 -6.50 3.85 -25.28
C GLU A 299 -5.74 4.79 -26.23
N GLN A 300 -6.45 5.57 -27.03
CA GLN A 300 -5.85 6.61 -27.88
C GLN A 300 -5.26 7.76 -27.02
N LEU A 301 -5.99 8.23 -26.01
CA LEU A 301 -5.52 9.26 -25.08
C LEU A 301 -4.29 8.80 -24.30
N ALA A 302 -4.27 7.53 -23.87
CA ALA A 302 -3.22 6.92 -23.08
C ALA A 302 -2.08 6.31 -23.91
N HIS A 303 -2.11 6.43 -25.25
CA HIS A 303 -1.18 5.73 -26.15
C HIS A 303 0.30 5.92 -25.76
N ASN A 304 0.71 7.14 -25.46
CA ASN A 304 2.10 7.43 -25.11
C ASN A 304 2.52 6.77 -23.78
N LEU A 305 1.62 6.69 -22.79
CA LEU A 305 1.88 6.02 -21.51
C LEU A 305 2.03 4.51 -21.71
N ILE A 306 1.16 3.92 -22.55
CA ILE A 306 1.23 2.50 -22.89
C ILE A 306 2.55 2.17 -23.59
N GLN A 307 2.96 2.99 -24.59
CA GLN A 307 4.22 2.78 -25.31
C GLN A 307 5.45 3.03 -24.43
N ALA A 308 5.37 3.90 -23.42
CA ALA A 308 6.47 4.13 -22.49
C ALA A 308 6.88 2.87 -21.71
N CYS A 309 5.97 1.92 -21.51
CA CYS A 309 6.30 0.63 -20.87
C CYS A 309 7.23 -0.25 -21.73
N LEU A 310 7.30 -0.02 -23.05
CA LEU A 310 8.04 -0.92 -23.95
C LEU A 310 9.56 -0.80 -23.80
N VAL A 311 10.08 0.41 -23.63
CA VAL A 311 11.53 0.63 -23.53
C VAL A 311 12.14 -0.05 -22.31
N PRO A 312 11.58 0.07 -21.09
CA PRO A 312 12.05 -0.70 -19.93
C PRO A 312 12.00 -2.22 -20.17
N CYS A 313 10.95 -2.74 -20.84
CA CYS A 313 10.88 -4.17 -21.17
C CYS A 313 12.03 -4.61 -22.07
N GLN A 314 12.35 -3.81 -23.11
CA GLN A 314 13.48 -4.09 -24.01
C GLN A 314 14.82 -4.06 -23.27
N ASN A 315 15.00 -3.09 -22.38
CA ASN A 315 16.21 -2.97 -21.59
C ASN A 315 16.37 -4.17 -20.63
N ALA A 316 15.33 -4.54 -19.90
CA ALA A 316 15.38 -5.67 -18.97
C ALA A 316 15.74 -6.98 -19.68
N VAL A 317 15.12 -7.29 -20.80
CA VAL A 317 15.43 -8.51 -21.59
C VAL A 317 16.86 -8.48 -22.10
N ARG A 318 17.32 -7.32 -22.62
CA ARG A 318 18.72 -7.15 -23.09
C ARG A 318 19.73 -7.33 -21.95
N ASP A 319 19.47 -6.72 -20.79
CA ASP A 319 20.38 -6.72 -19.65
C ASP A 319 20.45 -8.09 -18.98
N ALA A 320 19.36 -8.86 -19.04
CA ALA A 320 19.35 -10.28 -18.70
C ALA A 320 20.11 -11.16 -19.70
N LYS A 321 20.55 -10.61 -20.84
CA LYS A 321 21.21 -11.33 -21.94
C LYS A 321 20.36 -12.45 -22.53
N LEU A 322 19.04 -12.23 -22.55
CA LEU A 322 18.04 -13.15 -23.07
C LEU A 322 17.33 -12.55 -24.29
N SER A 323 16.58 -13.40 -24.98
CA SER A 323 15.58 -13.00 -25.96
C SER A 323 14.17 -13.20 -25.39
N THR A 324 13.16 -12.61 -26.00
CA THR A 324 11.77 -12.82 -25.55
C THR A 324 11.31 -14.27 -25.69
N SER A 325 11.94 -15.05 -26.58
CA SER A 325 11.67 -16.50 -26.71
C SER A 325 12.17 -17.33 -25.54
N ASP A 326 13.19 -16.86 -24.81
CA ASP A 326 13.76 -17.54 -23.65
C ASP A 326 12.91 -17.37 -22.38
N ILE A 327 11.94 -16.45 -22.40
CA ILE A 327 11.01 -16.24 -21.30
C ILE A 327 9.91 -17.29 -21.37
N ASP A 328 9.73 -18.09 -20.34
CA ASP A 328 8.72 -19.14 -20.29
C ASP A 328 7.32 -18.56 -20.04
N GLU A 329 7.19 -17.65 -19.09
CA GLU A 329 5.93 -17.03 -18.74
C GLU A 329 6.08 -15.53 -18.43
N VAL A 330 4.96 -14.78 -18.60
CA VAL A 330 4.85 -13.37 -18.25
C VAL A 330 3.76 -13.22 -17.20
N ILE A 331 4.10 -12.64 -16.06
CA ILE A 331 3.18 -12.40 -14.94
C ILE A 331 2.82 -10.93 -14.90
N LEU A 332 1.53 -10.63 -14.82
CA LEU A 332 1.01 -9.27 -14.68
C LEU A 332 0.73 -8.98 -13.21
N VAL A 333 1.27 -7.86 -12.75
CA VAL A 333 1.14 -7.33 -11.39
C VAL A 333 0.68 -5.89 -11.46
N GLY A 334 0.04 -5.41 -10.39
CA GLY A 334 -0.50 -4.06 -10.31
C GLY A 334 -1.83 -3.89 -11.04
N GLY A 335 -2.71 -3.07 -10.47
CA GLY A 335 -4.08 -2.89 -10.98
C GLY A 335 -4.16 -2.35 -12.40
N SER A 336 -3.19 -1.52 -12.82
CA SER A 336 -3.16 -0.91 -14.16
C SER A 336 -2.74 -1.90 -15.27
N SER A 337 -2.14 -3.03 -14.93
CA SER A 337 -1.88 -4.13 -15.88
C SER A 337 -3.17 -4.78 -16.42
N ARG A 338 -4.32 -4.49 -15.81
CA ARG A 338 -5.63 -4.95 -16.28
C ARG A 338 -6.13 -4.20 -17.53
N ILE A 339 -5.51 -3.07 -17.88
CA ILE A 339 -5.87 -2.29 -19.10
C ILE A 339 -5.64 -3.14 -20.34
N PRO A 340 -6.68 -3.36 -21.21
CA PRO A 340 -6.58 -4.28 -22.34
C PRO A 340 -5.46 -3.94 -23.33
N ALA A 341 -5.22 -2.66 -23.59
CA ALA A 341 -4.12 -2.24 -24.48
C ALA A 341 -2.74 -2.54 -23.88
N VAL A 342 -2.57 -2.48 -22.54
CA VAL A 342 -1.35 -2.90 -21.85
C VAL A 342 -1.13 -4.40 -22.01
N GLN A 343 -2.18 -5.21 -21.81
CA GLN A 343 -2.10 -6.66 -22.00
C GLN A 343 -1.75 -7.02 -23.45
N THR A 344 -2.31 -6.29 -24.40
CA THR A 344 -2.00 -6.44 -25.83
C THR A 344 -0.55 -6.08 -26.14
N LEU A 345 -0.01 -4.99 -25.57
CA LEU A 345 1.39 -4.62 -25.69
C LEU A 345 2.31 -5.74 -25.19
N VAL A 346 2.05 -6.24 -23.98
CA VAL A 346 2.83 -7.32 -23.34
C VAL A 346 2.79 -8.58 -24.19
N LYS A 347 1.60 -9.02 -24.61
CA LYS A 347 1.43 -10.18 -25.48
C LYS A 347 2.21 -10.04 -26.78
N ASN A 348 2.12 -8.88 -27.44
CA ASN A 348 2.79 -8.64 -28.71
C ASN A 348 4.32 -8.62 -28.55
N TYR A 349 4.83 -8.03 -27.48
CA TYR A 349 6.26 -7.93 -27.22
C TYR A 349 6.88 -9.28 -26.86
N PHE A 350 6.30 -10.01 -25.91
CA PHE A 350 6.83 -11.31 -25.47
C PHE A 350 6.38 -12.48 -26.35
N GLY A 351 5.42 -12.28 -27.25
CA GLY A 351 4.88 -13.34 -28.11
C GLY A 351 4.06 -14.40 -27.38
N LYS A 352 3.64 -14.11 -26.12
CA LYS A 352 2.96 -15.06 -25.22
C LYS A 352 1.79 -14.36 -24.51
N GLU A 353 0.72 -15.13 -24.23
CA GLU A 353 -0.35 -14.65 -23.36
C GLU A 353 0.18 -14.51 -21.93
N PRO A 354 -0.05 -13.37 -21.25
CA PRO A 354 0.27 -13.24 -19.85
C PRO A 354 -0.47 -14.27 -19.00
N SER A 355 0.22 -14.78 -17.97
CA SER A 355 -0.36 -15.72 -17.02
C SER A 355 -1.50 -15.08 -16.23
N LYS A 356 -2.60 -15.85 -16.06
CA LYS A 356 -3.76 -15.44 -15.26
C LYS A 356 -3.82 -16.14 -13.89
N GLY A 357 -2.73 -16.81 -13.52
CA GLY A 357 -2.68 -17.66 -12.33
C GLY A 357 -2.59 -16.92 -10.99
N VAL A 358 -2.46 -15.58 -10.99
CA VAL A 358 -2.33 -14.77 -9.76
C VAL A 358 -3.29 -13.58 -9.80
N ASN A 359 -3.71 -13.11 -8.62
CA ASN A 359 -4.43 -11.85 -8.51
C ASN A 359 -3.40 -10.70 -8.48
N PRO A 360 -3.38 -9.81 -9.48
CA PRO A 360 -2.38 -8.75 -9.57
C PRO A 360 -2.44 -7.70 -8.44
N ASP A 361 -3.54 -7.64 -7.68
CA ASP A 361 -3.71 -6.71 -6.56
C ASP A 361 -3.26 -7.30 -5.21
N GLU A 362 -2.97 -8.61 -5.14
CA GLU A 362 -2.70 -9.33 -3.89
C GLU A 362 -1.37 -10.09 -3.92
N VAL A 363 -0.90 -10.48 -5.10
CA VAL A 363 0.25 -11.37 -5.27
C VAL A 363 1.52 -10.87 -4.60
N VAL A 364 1.72 -9.55 -4.55
CA VAL A 364 2.87 -8.91 -3.92
C VAL A 364 2.84 -9.10 -2.40
N ALA A 365 1.70 -8.85 -1.75
CA ALA A 365 1.54 -9.07 -0.31
C ALA A 365 1.68 -10.55 0.05
N VAL A 366 1.16 -11.44 -0.79
CA VAL A 366 1.32 -12.90 -0.65
C VAL A 366 2.80 -13.28 -0.66
N GLY A 367 3.57 -12.78 -1.63
CA GLY A 367 5.01 -13.03 -1.72
C GLY A 367 5.79 -12.46 -0.53
N ALA A 368 5.41 -11.28 -0.05
CA ALA A 368 5.99 -10.69 1.15
C ALA A 368 5.72 -11.55 2.41
N ALA A 369 4.52 -12.12 2.54
CA ALA A 369 4.19 -13.04 3.63
C ALA A 369 4.99 -14.35 3.55
N ILE A 370 5.15 -14.92 2.35
CA ILE A 370 6.02 -16.10 2.12
C ILE A 370 7.46 -15.75 2.51
N GLN A 371 7.98 -14.59 2.13
CA GLN A 371 9.32 -14.16 2.54
C GLN A 371 9.44 -14.03 4.07
N GLY A 372 8.42 -13.53 4.74
CA GLY A 372 8.35 -13.50 6.21
C GLY A 372 8.43 -14.91 6.82
N ALA A 373 7.70 -15.86 6.24
CA ALA A 373 7.72 -17.26 6.67
C ALA A 373 9.10 -17.91 6.46
N ILE A 374 9.78 -17.61 5.34
CA ILE A 374 11.15 -18.07 5.07
C ILE A 374 12.12 -17.54 6.13
N LEU A 375 12.05 -16.24 6.46
CA LEU A 375 12.91 -15.61 7.48
C LEU A 375 12.67 -16.21 8.87
N ASN A 376 11.43 -16.54 9.20
CA ASN A 376 11.04 -17.18 10.44
C ASN A 376 11.25 -18.71 10.45
N LYS A 377 11.64 -19.30 9.32
CA LYS A 377 11.78 -20.75 9.15
C LYS A 377 10.50 -21.50 9.50
N GLU A 378 9.36 -20.97 9.06
CA GLU A 378 8.07 -21.63 9.25
C GLU A 378 7.99 -22.93 8.43
N GLU A 379 7.27 -23.92 8.96
CA GLU A 379 7.03 -25.18 8.23
C GLU A 379 6.20 -24.90 6.96
N GLY A 380 6.54 -25.58 5.87
CA GLY A 380 5.80 -25.51 4.61
C GLY A 380 6.40 -24.61 3.53
N VAL A 381 7.39 -23.75 3.84
CA VAL A 381 8.02 -22.88 2.81
C VAL A 381 9.30 -23.45 2.20
N GLY A 382 9.86 -24.54 2.76
CA GLY A 382 11.10 -25.15 2.27
C GLY A 382 12.34 -24.26 2.41
N ASP A 383 13.48 -24.76 1.88
CA ASP A 383 14.73 -24.01 1.81
C ASP A 383 14.76 -23.16 0.52
N ILE A 384 14.09 -22.01 0.55
CA ILE A 384 14.05 -21.08 -0.58
C ILE A 384 15.08 -19.97 -0.36
N VAL A 385 15.89 -19.72 -1.40
CA VAL A 385 16.86 -18.62 -1.45
C VAL A 385 16.39 -17.58 -2.46
N LEU A 386 16.35 -16.33 -2.03
CA LEU A 386 15.98 -15.18 -2.86
C LEU A 386 17.22 -14.33 -3.10
N LEU A 387 17.60 -14.18 -4.36
CA LEU A 387 18.71 -13.35 -4.82
C LEU A 387 18.13 -12.19 -5.64
N ASP A 388 18.25 -10.99 -5.12
CA ASP A 388 17.79 -9.76 -5.78
C ASP A 388 18.95 -8.98 -6.38
N VAL A 389 18.69 -7.88 -7.10
CA VAL A 389 19.71 -7.07 -7.76
C VAL A 389 19.55 -5.58 -7.43
N THR A 390 20.67 -4.83 -7.52
CA THR A 390 20.62 -3.37 -7.51
C THR A 390 20.13 -2.85 -8.87
N PRO A 391 19.14 -1.93 -8.93
CA PRO A 391 18.56 -1.51 -10.21
C PRO A 391 19.44 -0.58 -11.02
N LEU A 392 20.33 0.17 -10.36
CA LEU A 392 21.15 1.21 -10.96
C LEU A 392 22.62 1.06 -10.60
N THR A 393 23.50 1.49 -11.50
CA THR A 393 24.94 1.57 -11.27
C THR A 393 25.25 2.55 -10.13
N LEU A 394 26.18 2.15 -9.28
CA LEU A 394 26.68 2.92 -8.15
C LEU A 394 28.17 3.25 -8.35
N GLY A 395 28.56 4.46 -7.99
CA GLY A 395 29.92 4.91 -8.15
C GLY A 395 30.22 6.20 -7.39
N ILE A 396 31.40 6.75 -7.63
CA ILE A 396 31.82 8.02 -7.05
C ILE A 396 32.23 9.00 -8.14
N GLU A 397 32.14 10.29 -7.82
CA GLU A 397 32.75 11.34 -8.64
C GLU A 397 34.26 11.28 -8.50
N THR A 398 34.94 11.32 -9.65
CA THR A 398 36.39 11.37 -9.74
C THR A 398 36.86 12.62 -10.53
N MET A 399 38.17 12.82 -10.64
CA MET A 399 38.77 13.99 -11.29
C MET A 399 38.15 14.26 -12.67
N GLY A 400 37.76 15.52 -12.91
CA GLY A 400 37.12 15.93 -14.15
C GLY A 400 35.60 15.81 -14.15
N GLY A 401 34.93 15.53 -12.99
CA GLY A 401 33.49 15.40 -12.87
C GLY A 401 32.97 14.13 -13.54
N VAL A 402 33.78 13.07 -13.61
CA VAL A 402 33.43 11.77 -14.19
C VAL A 402 32.90 10.87 -13.11
N MET A 403 31.86 10.08 -13.41
CA MET A 403 31.41 9.00 -12.57
C MET A 403 32.23 7.74 -12.80
N THR A 404 33.00 7.32 -11.78
CA THR A 404 33.69 6.03 -11.77
C THR A 404 32.77 4.98 -11.11
N LYS A 405 32.43 3.95 -11.87
CA LYS A 405 31.54 2.87 -11.44
C LYS A 405 32.28 1.92 -10.49
N LEU A 406 31.62 1.53 -9.40
CA LEU A 406 32.07 0.49 -8.47
C LEU A 406 31.17 -0.75 -8.55
N ILE A 407 29.85 -0.55 -8.54
CA ILE A 407 28.87 -1.64 -8.66
C ILE A 407 28.01 -1.35 -9.89
N ASP A 408 28.00 -2.27 -10.83
CA ASP A 408 27.16 -2.14 -12.04
C ASP A 408 25.69 -2.40 -11.73
N ALA A 409 24.81 -1.80 -12.53
CA ALA A 409 23.37 -2.12 -12.51
C ALA A 409 23.15 -3.64 -12.69
N ASN A 410 22.09 -4.14 -12.07
CA ASN A 410 21.75 -5.57 -12.06
C ASN A 410 22.81 -6.49 -11.41
N SER A 411 23.66 -5.94 -10.52
CA SER A 411 24.54 -6.77 -9.66
C SER A 411 23.72 -7.41 -8.55
N THR A 412 23.90 -8.70 -8.33
CA THR A 412 23.22 -9.47 -7.27
C THR A 412 23.55 -8.90 -5.89
N ILE A 413 22.54 -8.78 -5.03
CA ILE A 413 22.65 -8.32 -3.64
C ILE A 413 22.30 -9.46 -2.65
N PRO A 414 22.92 -9.47 -1.45
CA PRO A 414 23.90 -8.52 -0.92
C PRO A 414 25.25 -8.60 -1.64
N CYS A 415 25.93 -7.46 -1.79
CA CYS A 415 27.26 -7.42 -2.40
C CYS A 415 28.17 -6.35 -1.78
N LYS A 416 29.46 -6.60 -1.86
CA LYS A 416 30.50 -5.69 -1.38
C LYS A 416 31.60 -5.55 -2.41
N LYS A 417 31.93 -4.29 -2.76
CA LYS A 417 32.99 -3.94 -3.70
C LYS A 417 33.88 -2.86 -3.13
N SER A 418 35.19 -3.00 -3.35
CA SER A 418 36.18 -2.03 -2.90
C SER A 418 37.14 -1.68 -4.03
N GLU A 419 37.43 -0.39 -4.19
CA GLU A 419 38.43 0.10 -5.13
C GLU A 419 39.36 1.13 -4.46
N VAL A 420 40.61 1.21 -4.94
CA VAL A 420 41.60 2.12 -4.37
C VAL A 420 41.75 3.34 -5.29
N PHE A 421 41.50 4.50 -4.70
CA PHE A 421 41.66 5.81 -5.31
C PHE A 421 42.85 6.55 -4.70
N SER A 422 43.14 7.73 -5.21
CA SER A 422 44.26 8.56 -4.71
C SER A 422 43.89 10.05 -4.72
N THR A 423 44.75 10.87 -4.14
CA THR A 423 44.63 12.33 -4.12
C THR A 423 44.85 12.95 -5.49
N ALA A 424 44.13 14.01 -5.82
CA ALA A 424 44.22 14.75 -7.08
C ALA A 424 45.27 15.89 -7.04
N ALA A 425 45.67 16.33 -5.84
CA ALA A 425 46.65 17.41 -5.65
C ALA A 425 47.75 17.01 -4.67
N ASP A 426 48.89 17.69 -4.77
CA ASP A 426 50.01 17.53 -3.83
C ASP A 426 49.63 18.05 -2.45
N ASN A 427 50.10 17.35 -1.41
CA ASN A 427 49.85 17.68 0.00
C ASN A 427 48.35 17.78 0.40
N GLN A 428 47.50 17.09 -0.33
CA GLN A 428 46.07 17.02 -0.02
C GLN A 428 45.86 16.17 1.23
N THR A 429 45.27 16.77 2.28
CA THR A 429 45.03 16.13 3.59
C THR A 429 43.59 15.67 3.79
N GLU A 430 42.72 15.90 2.81
CA GLU A 430 41.32 15.59 2.80
C GLU A 430 40.88 15.20 1.39
N VAL A 431 39.96 14.22 1.31
CA VAL A 431 39.25 13.86 0.07
C VAL A 431 37.76 13.85 0.31
N THR A 432 37.02 14.41 -0.63
CA THR A 432 35.55 14.33 -0.63
C THR A 432 35.14 13.12 -1.44
N ILE A 433 34.33 12.26 -0.83
CA ILE A 433 33.68 11.12 -1.48
C ILE A 433 32.26 11.54 -1.82
N HIS A 434 31.99 11.75 -3.12
CA HIS A 434 30.67 12.07 -3.64
C HIS A 434 30.08 10.83 -4.28
N VAL A 435 29.05 10.25 -3.63
CA VAL A 435 28.42 8.99 -4.00
C VAL A 435 27.30 9.27 -4.99
N LEU A 436 27.31 8.53 -6.10
CA LEU A 436 26.43 8.73 -7.24
C LEU A 436 25.69 7.44 -7.61
N GLN A 437 24.48 7.61 -8.11
CA GLN A 437 23.65 6.53 -8.65
C GLN A 437 23.13 6.91 -10.04
N GLY A 438 23.31 6.04 -11.03
CA GLY A 438 22.84 6.24 -12.41
C GLY A 438 23.79 5.72 -13.47
N GLU A 439 23.40 5.87 -14.74
CA GLU A 439 24.09 5.25 -15.88
C GLU A 439 24.91 6.26 -16.73
N ARG A 440 24.90 7.53 -16.34
CA ARG A 440 25.53 8.59 -17.13
C ARG A 440 27.03 8.68 -16.81
N PRO A 441 27.89 8.95 -17.80
CA PRO A 441 29.36 9.03 -17.58
C PRO A 441 29.80 10.26 -16.76
N MET A 442 29.00 11.34 -16.75
CA MET A 442 29.32 12.55 -16.00
C MET A 442 28.59 12.59 -14.66
N ALA A 443 29.31 12.96 -13.59
CA ALA A 443 28.79 13.02 -12.23
C ALA A 443 27.50 13.90 -12.11
N ALA A 444 27.54 15.10 -12.71
CA ALA A 444 26.41 16.04 -12.67
C ALA A 444 25.13 15.54 -13.36
N GLN A 445 25.20 14.45 -14.12
CA GLN A 445 24.07 13.84 -14.83
C GLN A 445 23.47 12.64 -14.09
N ASN A 446 24.06 12.28 -12.95
CA ASN A 446 23.61 11.18 -12.10
C ASN A 446 23.00 11.71 -10.81
N LYS A 447 22.23 10.87 -10.12
CA LYS A 447 21.65 11.20 -8.82
C LYS A 447 22.75 11.21 -7.77
N SER A 448 22.94 12.34 -7.06
CA SER A 448 23.76 12.38 -5.85
C SER A 448 22.98 11.71 -4.72
N ILE A 449 23.55 10.69 -4.10
CA ILE A 449 22.94 9.95 -3.01
C ILE A 449 23.63 10.16 -1.66
N GLY A 450 24.81 10.81 -1.67
CA GLY A 450 25.50 11.19 -0.44
C GLY A 450 26.87 11.80 -0.70
N GLN A 451 27.38 12.52 0.30
CA GLN A 451 28.71 13.10 0.24
C GLN A 451 29.31 13.15 1.65
N PHE A 452 30.58 12.79 1.77
CA PHE A 452 31.31 12.88 3.03
C PHE A 452 32.82 13.12 2.80
N ASN A 453 33.50 13.61 3.83
CA ASN A 453 34.90 13.92 3.75
C ASN A 453 35.76 12.96 4.58
N LEU A 454 36.77 12.36 3.99
CA LEU A 454 37.83 11.66 4.70
C LEU A 454 38.97 12.64 4.96
N THR A 455 39.20 12.97 6.23
CA THR A 455 40.23 13.94 6.68
C THR A 455 41.43 13.26 7.33
N GLY A 456 42.54 14.00 7.43
CA GLY A 456 43.76 13.55 8.14
C GLY A 456 44.59 12.55 7.35
N ILE A 457 44.51 12.62 6.04
CA ILE A 457 45.44 11.97 5.11
C ILE A 457 46.82 12.59 5.29
N ALA A 458 47.87 11.79 5.35
CA ALA A 458 49.24 12.29 5.46
C ALA A 458 49.63 13.10 4.20
N PRO A 459 50.19 14.33 4.33
CA PRO A 459 50.62 15.09 3.17
C PRO A 459 51.65 14.31 2.33
N ALA A 460 51.34 14.14 1.05
CA ALA A 460 52.18 13.43 0.09
C ALA A 460 51.96 14.00 -1.32
N ARG A 461 52.77 13.58 -2.28
CA ARG A 461 52.53 13.92 -3.70
C ARG A 461 51.22 13.31 -4.16
N ARG A 462 50.54 13.99 -5.10
CA ARG A 462 49.32 13.44 -5.75
C ARG A 462 49.55 12.02 -6.26
N GLY A 463 48.58 11.15 -6.14
CA GLY A 463 48.67 9.77 -6.60
C GLY A 463 49.39 8.82 -5.63
N VAL A 464 50.02 9.32 -4.53
CA VAL A 464 50.72 8.48 -3.53
C VAL A 464 49.76 7.93 -2.44
N PRO A 465 48.88 8.74 -1.81
CA PRO A 465 47.94 8.23 -0.85
C PRO A 465 47.01 7.16 -1.46
N GLN A 466 46.74 6.11 -0.71
CA GLN A 466 45.83 5.03 -1.13
C GLN A 466 44.55 5.09 -0.30
N ILE A 467 43.49 5.55 -0.94
CA ILE A 467 42.17 5.68 -0.34
C ILE A 467 41.29 4.53 -0.84
N GLU A 468 41.03 3.56 0.01
CA GLU A 468 40.16 2.44 -0.29
C GLU A 468 38.69 2.87 -0.06
N VAL A 469 37.91 2.92 -1.12
CA VAL A 469 36.47 3.19 -1.06
C VAL A 469 35.72 1.88 -1.20
N THR A 470 34.87 1.59 -0.22
CA THR A 470 34.09 0.35 -0.15
C THR A 470 32.61 0.67 -0.23
N PHE A 471 31.92 0.01 -1.14
CA PHE A 471 30.47 -0.02 -1.25
C PHE A 471 29.96 -1.37 -0.72
N ASP A 472 29.05 -1.34 0.22
CA ASP A 472 28.48 -2.51 0.90
C ASP A 472 26.95 -2.41 0.86
N ILE A 473 26.31 -3.23 0.02
CA ILE A 473 24.85 -3.26 -0.14
C ILE A 473 24.32 -4.46 0.63
N ASP A 474 23.42 -4.21 1.57
CA ASP A 474 22.77 -5.26 2.35
C ASP A 474 21.67 -6.00 1.54
N ALA A 475 21.08 -7.01 2.14
CA ALA A 475 20.00 -7.78 1.53
C ALA A 475 18.69 -6.98 1.32
N ASN A 476 18.54 -5.80 1.91
CA ASN A 476 17.42 -4.89 1.69
C ASN A 476 17.68 -3.90 0.53
N GLY A 477 18.87 -3.97 -0.08
CA GLY A 477 19.31 -3.02 -1.09
C GLY A 477 19.78 -1.68 -0.50
N ILE A 478 20.10 -1.61 0.80
CA ILE A 478 20.55 -0.37 1.46
C ILE A 478 22.07 -0.32 1.39
N LEU A 479 22.57 0.79 0.86
CA LEU A 479 23.98 1.04 0.63
C LEU A 479 24.66 1.68 1.83
N ASN A 480 25.82 1.16 2.22
CA ASN A 480 26.79 1.79 3.10
C ASN A 480 28.10 2.03 2.34
N VAL A 481 28.62 3.24 2.40
CA VAL A 481 29.87 3.60 1.74
C VAL A 481 30.91 4.02 2.79
N SER A 482 32.08 3.40 2.74
CA SER A 482 33.21 3.79 3.58
C SER A 482 34.44 4.16 2.75
N ALA A 483 35.24 5.07 3.28
CA ALA A 483 36.53 5.43 2.72
C ALA A 483 37.61 5.34 3.79
N LYS A 484 38.70 4.66 3.48
CA LYS A 484 39.82 4.40 4.39
C LYS A 484 41.16 4.76 3.78
N ASP A 485 41.92 5.61 4.45
CA ASP A 485 43.34 5.82 4.12
C ASP A 485 44.17 4.62 4.63
N LYS A 486 44.75 3.88 3.69
CA LYS A 486 45.51 2.63 3.99
C LYS A 486 46.81 2.93 4.75
N ALA A 487 47.35 4.13 4.65
CA ALA A 487 48.59 4.52 5.33
C ALA A 487 48.38 4.92 6.79
N THR A 488 47.35 5.72 7.08
CA THR A 488 47.05 6.18 8.45
C THR A 488 46.03 5.30 9.19
N GLY A 489 45.30 4.45 8.47
CA GLY A 489 44.22 3.65 8.99
C GLY A 489 42.97 4.45 9.33
N LYS A 490 42.93 5.77 9.06
CA LYS A 490 41.73 6.60 9.26
C LYS A 490 40.64 6.18 8.30
N GLU A 491 39.45 6.09 8.83
CA GLU A 491 38.25 5.64 8.09
C GLU A 491 37.10 6.59 8.40
N GLN A 492 36.28 6.83 7.40
CA GLN A 492 35.02 7.56 7.49
C GLN A 492 33.99 6.80 6.65
N SER A 493 32.77 6.76 7.12
CA SER A 493 31.69 6.11 6.40
C SER A 493 30.42 6.95 6.38
N ILE A 494 29.60 6.74 5.37
CA ILE A 494 28.24 7.24 5.30
C ILE A 494 27.32 6.05 5.01
N ARG A 495 26.29 5.90 5.81
CA ARG A 495 25.12 5.14 5.42
C ARG A 495 24.29 6.04 4.52
N ILE A 496 23.85 5.54 3.38
CA ILE A 496 22.93 6.29 2.54
C ILE A 496 21.59 6.30 3.28
N GLU A 497 21.36 7.39 3.99
CA GLU A 497 20.08 7.63 4.66
C GLU A 497 19.11 8.22 3.64
N ALA A 498 17.82 7.93 3.82
CA ALA A 498 16.82 8.68 3.11
C ALA A 498 17.09 10.15 3.38
N SER A 499 17.17 10.93 2.34
CA SER A 499 17.43 12.37 2.41
C SER A 499 16.34 13.16 3.16
N SER A 500 15.51 12.47 3.93
CA SER A 500 14.51 13.02 4.84
C SER A 500 15.11 13.75 6.05
N GLY A 501 16.41 13.49 6.35
CA GLY A 501 17.09 14.10 7.50
C GLY A 501 16.48 13.72 8.85
N LEU A 502 15.74 12.62 8.95
CA LEU A 502 15.19 12.16 10.21
C LEU A 502 16.31 11.55 11.08
N SER A 503 16.54 12.13 12.25
CA SER A 503 17.42 11.56 13.27
C SER A 503 16.71 10.41 14.00
N GLU A 504 17.49 9.53 14.67
CA GLU A 504 16.91 8.49 15.54
C GLU A 504 15.97 9.07 16.60
N ASP A 505 16.29 10.24 17.13
CA ASP A 505 15.44 10.94 18.11
C ASP A 505 14.12 11.38 17.50
N GLU A 506 14.12 11.85 16.25
CA GLU A 506 12.89 12.20 15.53
C GLU A 506 12.05 10.97 15.21
N ILE A 507 12.66 9.88 14.76
CA ILE A 507 11.97 8.59 14.55
C ILE A 507 11.35 8.10 15.85
N ASN A 508 12.07 8.16 16.96
CA ASN A 508 11.55 7.75 18.27
C ASN A 508 10.42 8.66 18.77
N ARG A 509 10.52 9.97 18.52
CA ARG A 509 9.41 10.89 18.81
C ARG A 509 8.17 10.56 17.98
N MET A 510 8.34 10.31 16.69
CA MET A 510 7.25 9.94 15.79
C MET A 510 6.61 8.61 16.17
N LYS A 511 7.40 7.63 16.64
CA LYS A 511 6.88 6.38 17.22
C LYS A 511 6.00 6.64 18.44
N ALA A 512 6.47 7.44 19.38
CA ALA A 512 5.72 7.78 20.60
C ALA A 512 4.41 8.53 20.27
N GLU A 513 4.45 9.46 19.31
CA GLU A 513 3.25 10.15 18.84
C GLU A 513 2.27 9.18 18.12
N ALA A 514 2.79 8.19 17.39
CA ALA A 514 2.00 7.16 16.76
C ALA A 514 1.30 6.25 17.78
N GLU A 515 2.00 5.85 18.85
CA GLU A 515 1.42 5.07 19.96
C GLU A 515 0.35 5.84 20.73
N GLN A 516 0.55 7.15 20.97
CA GLN A 516 -0.47 8.01 21.61
C GLN A 516 -1.76 8.10 20.80
N ASN A 517 -1.62 8.22 19.46
CA ASN A 517 -2.79 8.24 18.57
C ASN A 517 -3.48 6.88 18.48
N ALA A 518 -2.77 5.77 18.62
CA ALA A 518 -3.36 4.43 18.59
C ALA A 518 -4.39 4.22 19.73
N ALA A 519 -4.18 4.85 20.90
CA ALA A 519 -5.15 4.83 21.99
C ALA A 519 -6.41 5.65 21.68
N ALA A 520 -6.28 6.79 21.01
CA ALA A 520 -7.40 7.61 20.56
C ALA A 520 -8.18 6.89 19.44
N ASP A 521 -7.47 6.31 18.46
CA ASP A 521 -8.05 5.53 17.36
C ASP A 521 -8.83 4.30 17.88
N LYS A 522 -8.34 3.66 18.97
CA LYS A 522 -9.05 2.56 19.63
C LYS A 522 -10.36 3.03 20.28
N ALA A 523 -10.32 4.16 20.97
CA ALA A 523 -11.51 4.71 21.62
C ALA A 523 -12.56 5.15 20.59
N GLU A 524 -12.13 5.74 19.47
CA GLU A 524 -13.04 6.14 18.38
C GLU A 524 -13.65 4.92 17.68
N ARG A 525 -12.87 3.85 17.48
CA ARG A 525 -13.40 2.59 16.94
C ARG A 525 -14.44 1.96 17.87
N GLU A 526 -14.14 1.87 19.17
CA GLU A 526 -15.12 1.37 20.14
C GLU A 526 -16.42 2.16 20.08
N LYS A 527 -16.33 3.48 19.89
CA LYS A 527 -17.50 4.35 19.69
C LYS A 527 -18.26 4.00 18.41
N ILE A 528 -17.56 3.83 17.27
CA ILE A 528 -18.18 3.47 16.00
C ILE A 528 -18.84 2.10 16.08
N ASP A 529 -18.17 1.12 16.67
CA ASP A 529 -18.71 -0.24 16.84
C ASP A 529 -20.00 -0.21 17.70
N LYS A 530 -20.03 0.59 18.76
CA LYS A 530 -21.21 0.79 19.60
C LYS A 530 -22.33 1.53 18.87
N MET A 531 -22.01 2.52 18.06
CA MET A 531 -22.99 3.19 17.20
C MET A 531 -23.61 2.23 16.20
N ASN A 532 -22.80 1.41 15.52
CA ASN A 532 -23.26 0.40 14.57
C ASN A 532 -24.13 -0.69 15.26
N GLN A 533 -23.75 -1.10 16.46
CA GLN A 533 -24.55 -2.04 17.27
C GLN A 533 -25.91 -1.44 17.63
N ALA A 534 -25.94 -0.17 18.01
CA ALA A 534 -27.18 0.56 18.30
C ALA A 534 -28.06 0.67 17.06
N ASP A 535 -27.52 1.02 15.90
CA ASP A 535 -28.26 1.09 14.62
C ASP A 535 -28.89 -0.25 14.25
N SER A 536 -28.12 -1.33 14.33
CA SER A 536 -28.62 -2.68 14.07
C SER A 536 -29.76 -3.06 15.01
N MET A 537 -29.63 -2.71 16.29
CA MET A 537 -30.61 -3.03 17.29
C MET A 537 -31.89 -2.17 17.16
N ILE A 538 -31.75 -0.89 16.84
CA ILE A 538 -32.88 0.00 16.51
C ILE A 538 -33.67 -0.60 15.33
N PHE A 539 -32.99 -0.91 14.24
CA PHE A 539 -33.61 -1.48 13.03
C PHE A 539 -34.32 -2.82 13.31
N THR A 540 -33.67 -3.72 14.04
CA THR A 540 -34.23 -5.01 14.38
C THR A 540 -35.47 -4.87 15.28
N THR A 541 -35.44 -3.96 16.26
CA THR A 541 -36.54 -3.71 17.18
C THR A 541 -37.72 -3.03 16.49
N GLU A 542 -37.47 -2.08 15.60
CA GLU A 542 -38.52 -1.44 14.78
C GLU A 542 -39.23 -2.46 13.91
N ASN A 543 -38.51 -3.34 13.23
CA ASN A 543 -39.09 -4.42 12.42
C ASN A 543 -39.86 -5.40 13.30
N PHE A 544 -39.33 -5.79 14.46
CA PHE A 544 -40.03 -6.66 15.40
C PHE A 544 -41.36 -6.06 15.87
N LEU A 545 -41.38 -4.77 16.23
CA LEU A 545 -42.60 -4.06 16.63
C LEU A 545 -43.60 -3.96 15.48
N LYS A 546 -43.13 -3.77 14.25
CA LYS A 546 -43.96 -3.70 13.04
C LYS A 546 -44.59 -5.06 12.71
N ASP A 547 -43.81 -6.14 12.75
CA ASP A 547 -44.22 -7.46 12.27
C ASP A 547 -44.99 -8.24 13.35
N ASN A 548 -44.75 -7.94 14.64
CA ASN A 548 -45.35 -8.67 15.77
C ASN A 548 -46.14 -7.77 16.73
N GLY A 549 -46.41 -6.52 16.39
CA GLY A 549 -47.04 -5.56 17.28
C GLY A 549 -48.38 -5.99 17.89
N ASP A 550 -49.16 -6.82 17.16
CA ASP A 550 -50.44 -7.39 17.61
C ASP A 550 -50.26 -8.62 18.51
N LYS A 551 -49.09 -9.24 18.53
CA LYS A 551 -48.75 -10.43 19.33
C LYS A 551 -48.06 -10.08 20.64
N ILE A 552 -47.54 -8.84 20.75
CA ILE A 552 -46.87 -8.38 21.97
C ILE A 552 -47.92 -8.07 23.03
N PRO A 553 -47.77 -8.56 24.27
CA PRO A 553 -48.65 -8.21 25.37
C PRO A 553 -48.79 -6.70 25.54
N ALA A 554 -50.03 -6.22 25.68
CA ALA A 554 -50.32 -4.76 25.70
C ALA A 554 -49.63 -4.00 26.84
N ASP A 555 -49.28 -4.71 27.94
CA ASP A 555 -48.52 -4.17 29.07
C ASP A 555 -47.02 -4.08 28.82
N LYS A 556 -46.48 -4.78 27.82
CA LYS A 556 -45.03 -4.80 27.48
C LYS A 556 -44.67 -3.88 26.34
N LYS A 557 -45.56 -3.66 25.39
CA LYS A 557 -45.30 -2.83 24.21
C LYS A 557 -44.80 -1.42 24.55
N PRO A 558 -45.41 -0.67 25.50
CA PRO A 558 -44.91 0.65 25.86
C PRO A 558 -43.48 0.65 26.42
N GLY A 559 -43.10 -0.42 27.17
CA GLY A 559 -41.75 -0.58 27.71
C GLY A 559 -40.70 -0.75 26.60
N ILE A 560 -41.04 -1.55 25.55
CA ILE A 560 -40.14 -1.73 24.40
C ILE A 560 -40.01 -0.40 23.61
N GLU A 561 -41.11 0.29 23.35
CA GLU A 561 -41.11 1.57 22.63
C GLU A 561 -40.32 2.64 23.39
N GLN A 562 -40.45 2.70 24.72
CA GLN A 562 -39.68 3.63 25.55
C GLN A 562 -38.15 3.30 25.54
N ALA A 563 -37.80 2.03 25.67
CA ALA A 563 -36.38 1.61 25.63
C ALA A 563 -35.76 1.84 24.23
N LEU A 564 -36.53 1.59 23.17
CA LEU A 564 -36.13 1.92 21.81
C LEU A 564 -35.91 3.42 21.61
N GLN A 565 -36.80 4.25 22.14
CA GLN A 565 -36.63 5.70 22.06
C GLN A 565 -35.37 6.18 22.81
N GLN A 566 -35.11 5.64 23.99
CA GLN A 566 -33.87 5.93 24.74
C GLN A 566 -32.63 5.55 23.97
N LEU A 567 -32.65 4.40 23.28
CA LEU A 567 -31.52 3.99 22.43
C LEU A 567 -31.33 4.93 21.23
N LYS A 568 -32.39 5.36 20.58
CA LYS A 568 -32.33 6.36 19.50
C LYS A 568 -31.78 7.70 19.96
N ASP A 569 -32.19 8.18 21.14
CA ASP A 569 -31.74 9.44 21.69
C ASP A 569 -30.25 9.37 22.08
N ALA A 570 -29.80 8.28 22.70
CA ALA A 570 -28.40 8.02 23.02
C ALA A 570 -27.54 7.91 21.76
N HIS A 571 -28.04 7.19 20.74
CA HIS A 571 -27.38 7.07 19.43
C HIS A 571 -27.21 8.42 18.75
N LYS A 572 -28.26 9.24 18.71
CA LYS A 572 -28.25 10.60 18.16
C LYS A 572 -27.26 11.53 18.89
N ALA A 573 -27.10 11.37 20.20
CA ALA A 573 -26.15 12.11 21.01
C ALA A 573 -24.70 11.64 20.84
N GLY A 574 -24.48 10.40 20.31
CA GLY A 574 -23.15 9.80 20.18
C GLY A 574 -22.50 9.45 21.51
N ASP A 575 -23.29 9.29 22.59
CA ASP A 575 -22.81 8.97 23.94
C ASP A 575 -22.71 7.46 24.12
N VAL A 576 -21.49 6.93 24.06
CA VAL A 576 -21.17 5.50 24.13
C VAL A 576 -21.69 4.87 25.43
N VAL A 577 -21.57 5.55 26.56
CA VAL A 577 -22.02 5.03 27.87
C VAL A 577 -23.53 4.94 27.94
N ALA A 578 -24.19 5.98 27.40
CA ALA A 578 -25.66 5.99 27.29
C ALA A 578 -26.16 4.93 26.31
N ILE A 579 -25.45 4.72 25.19
CA ILE A 579 -25.76 3.65 24.20
C ILE A 579 -25.67 2.27 24.86
N ASP A 580 -24.58 1.94 25.57
CA ASP A 580 -24.43 0.66 26.24
C ASP A 580 -25.54 0.41 27.27
N SER A 581 -25.87 1.42 28.06
CA SER A 581 -26.95 1.34 29.04
C SER A 581 -28.32 1.11 28.38
N ALA A 582 -28.57 1.81 27.27
CA ALA A 582 -29.84 1.70 26.52
C ALA A 582 -29.95 0.37 25.78
N ILE A 583 -28.86 -0.18 25.22
CA ILE A 583 -28.79 -1.51 24.61
C ILE A 583 -29.15 -2.58 25.64
N ASN A 584 -28.53 -2.54 26.82
CA ASN A 584 -28.79 -3.50 27.90
C ASN A 584 -30.25 -3.43 28.40
N ASN A 585 -30.77 -2.20 28.52
CA ASN A 585 -32.17 -1.98 28.90
C ASN A 585 -33.13 -2.57 27.84
N LEU A 586 -32.92 -2.26 26.56
CA LEU A 586 -33.73 -2.74 25.46
C LEU A 586 -33.70 -4.28 25.38
N ASN A 587 -32.50 -4.89 25.50
CA ASN A 587 -32.35 -6.35 25.56
C ASN A 587 -33.20 -6.97 26.69
N THR A 588 -33.15 -6.39 27.89
CA THR A 588 -33.87 -6.87 29.05
C THR A 588 -35.39 -6.82 28.83
N VAL A 589 -35.87 -5.71 28.27
CA VAL A 589 -37.31 -5.53 28.00
C VAL A 589 -37.78 -6.45 26.86
N MET A 590 -36.97 -6.60 25.81
CA MET A 590 -37.26 -7.52 24.70
C MET A 590 -37.32 -8.99 25.16
N GLN A 591 -36.37 -9.39 26.00
CA GLN A 591 -36.31 -10.75 26.56
C GLN A 591 -37.54 -11.06 27.42
N ALA A 592 -37.96 -10.11 28.28
CA ALA A 592 -39.16 -10.23 29.09
C ALA A 592 -40.45 -10.33 28.25
N ALA A 593 -40.53 -9.58 27.15
CA ALA A 593 -41.68 -9.64 26.22
C ALA A 593 -41.70 -10.98 25.46
N SER A 594 -40.54 -11.43 24.98
CA SER A 594 -40.42 -12.72 24.26
C SER A 594 -40.81 -13.91 25.14
N GLN A 595 -40.38 -13.94 26.40
CA GLN A 595 -40.76 -15.02 27.33
C GLN A 595 -42.27 -15.10 27.57
N GLN A 596 -42.96 -13.98 27.67
CA GLN A 596 -44.44 -13.96 27.84
C GLN A 596 -45.17 -14.35 26.56
N MET A 597 -44.66 -13.98 25.38
CA MET A 597 -45.22 -14.43 24.09
C MET A 597 -45.18 -15.97 23.95
N TYR A 598 -44.06 -16.59 24.37
CA TYR A 598 -43.93 -18.06 24.35
C TYR A 598 -44.83 -18.75 25.40
N GLN A 599 -45.06 -18.16 26.57
CA GLN A 599 -45.95 -18.71 27.62
C GLN A 599 -47.42 -18.56 27.24
N GLY A 600 -47.83 -17.49 26.53
CA GLY A 600 -49.19 -17.29 26.03
C GLY A 600 -49.59 -18.22 24.89
N GLY A 601 -48.60 -18.73 24.11
CA GLY A 601 -48.84 -19.68 23.03
C GLY A 601 -49.11 -21.13 23.47
N GLN A 602 -48.85 -21.49 24.72
CA GLN A 602 -49.09 -22.83 25.25
C GLN A 602 -50.49 -23.06 25.84
N GLN A 603 -51.39 -22.06 25.89
CA GLN A 603 -52.74 -22.19 26.44
C GLN A 603 -53.87 -22.43 25.40
N ALA A 604 -53.54 -22.64 24.14
CA ALA A 604 -54.54 -22.93 23.09
C ALA A 604 -54.17 -24.19 22.30
N GLY A 605 -54.27 -25.34 22.90
CA GLY A 605 -54.27 -26.64 22.21
C GLY A 605 -55.08 -27.65 22.93
N PRO A 606 -55.98 -28.45 22.25
CA PRO A 606 -56.97 -29.29 22.87
C PRO A 606 -56.38 -30.56 23.49
N GLN A 607 -57.00 -30.94 24.64
CA GLN A 607 -56.83 -32.23 25.32
C GLN A 607 -57.03 -33.43 24.39
N GLY A 608 -56.12 -34.40 24.46
CA GLY A 608 -56.42 -35.73 23.96
C GLY A 608 -55.23 -36.70 23.97
N ALA A 609 -55.29 -37.61 24.93
CA ALA A 609 -54.83 -39.00 24.99
C ALA A 609 -53.43 -39.32 25.55
N GLN A 610 -53.51 -39.95 26.68
CA GLN A 610 -52.59 -40.75 27.48
C GLN A 610 -51.74 -41.77 26.74
N GLY A 611 -50.53 -42.00 27.30
CA GLY A 611 -49.80 -43.28 27.21
C GLY A 611 -48.28 -43.07 27.34
N GLY A 612 -47.69 -43.14 28.47
CA GLY A 612 -47.08 -44.34 29.06
C GLY A 612 -45.54 -44.32 28.97
N GLN A 613 -44.90 -44.15 30.16
CA GLN A 613 -43.71 -44.83 30.68
C GLN A 613 -42.28 -44.39 30.26
N GLN A 614 -41.64 -43.83 31.28
CA GLN A 614 -40.42 -44.27 32.00
C GLN A 614 -39.03 -44.13 31.32
N ALA A 615 -38.29 -43.24 31.90
CA ALA A 615 -36.96 -43.39 32.59
C ALA A 615 -35.72 -43.72 31.77
N GLN A 616 -34.71 -42.93 31.73
CA GLN A 616 -33.53 -42.96 32.60
C GLN A 616 -32.46 -41.98 32.15
N GLN A 617 -31.87 -41.38 33.13
CA GLN A 617 -30.64 -40.60 33.26
C GLN A 617 -29.49 -40.89 32.29
N GLY A 618 -28.76 -39.86 31.96
CA GLY A 618 -27.31 -39.90 31.72
C GLY A 618 -26.76 -38.83 30.82
N GLY A 619 -26.18 -37.80 31.42
CA GLY A 619 -24.84 -37.26 31.10
C GLY A 619 -24.57 -36.55 29.76
N ASN A 620 -24.50 -35.28 29.89
CA ASN A 620 -23.40 -34.38 29.49
C ASN A 620 -22.84 -34.36 28.06
N ASP A 621 -22.65 -33.14 27.67
CA ASP A 621 -21.77 -32.53 26.66
C ASP A 621 -22.40 -32.13 25.33
N GLY A 622 -22.32 -30.81 25.19
CA GLY A 622 -22.87 -30.02 24.14
C GLY A 622 -22.08 -30.00 22.85
N ALA A 623 -22.72 -29.76 21.81
CA ALA A 623 -22.32 -28.98 20.66
C ALA A 623 -23.59 -28.76 19.82
N GLN A 624 -23.98 -27.53 19.63
CA GLN A 624 -25.07 -27.18 18.71
C GLN A 624 -24.50 -26.99 17.32
N ASP A 625 -24.87 -27.90 16.43
CA ASP A 625 -24.76 -27.75 14.99
C ASP A 625 -25.65 -26.61 14.49
N VAL A 626 -25.04 -25.71 13.74
CA VAL A 626 -25.74 -24.71 12.91
C VAL A 626 -25.97 -25.37 11.56
N GLN A 627 -27.22 -25.54 11.18
CA GLN A 627 -27.62 -26.05 9.87
C GLN A 627 -27.38 -24.98 8.80
N ASP A 628 -26.61 -25.36 7.77
CA ASP A 628 -26.44 -24.63 6.52
C ASP A 628 -27.75 -24.53 5.75
N ALA A 629 -28.05 -23.33 5.26
CA ALA A 629 -29.12 -23.10 4.31
C ALA A 629 -28.58 -23.25 2.89
N ASP A 630 -29.06 -24.28 2.17
CA ASP A 630 -28.80 -24.50 0.75
C ASP A 630 -29.36 -23.36 -0.11
N PHE A 631 -28.49 -22.75 -0.94
CA PHE A 631 -28.91 -21.90 -2.05
C PHE A 631 -28.89 -22.69 -3.36
N GLU A 632 -30.05 -22.90 -3.97
CA GLU A 632 -30.14 -23.40 -5.33
C GLU A 632 -29.70 -22.35 -6.35
N GLU A 633 -28.76 -22.74 -7.23
CA GLU A 633 -28.44 -22.02 -8.44
C GLU A 633 -29.58 -22.06 -9.44
N VAL A 634 -30.05 -20.91 -9.87
CA VAL A 634 -30.90 -20.76 -11.05
C VAL A 634 -30.02 -20.42 -12.24
N LYS A 635 -30.12 -21.24 -13.29
CA LYS A 635 -29.41 -21.19 -14.57
C LYS A 635 -29.56 -19.86 -15.31
#